data_9a515b53264627e189643cfd51325130
#
_entry.id   9a515b53264627e189643cfd51325130
#
_cell.length_a   1.000
_cell.length_b   1.000
_cell.length_c   1.000
_cell.angle_alpha   90.00
_cell.angle_beta   90.00
_cell.angle_gamma   90.00
#
_symmetry.space_group_name_H-M   'P 1'
#
loop_
_entity.id
_entity.type
_entity.pdbx_description
1 polymer ?
#
loop_
_entity_poly.entity_id
_entity_poly.type
_entity_poly.pdbx_seq_one_letter_code
_entity_poly.pdbx_strand_id
1 'polypeptide(L)'
;MEVLILQMMRNFLLTAAVFLGICLVYILIMLSTTENYFTYLLDDAYIHLSIAKNFSTYGVWGVTQYAFSSSSSSPVFTLILSFLISVFGNQLFIPLIFNIVAAGFLIFLLNRYYAQFFRNRQVVIASLFTLFLAVLHVQVMTGMEHVLHALMIAVNIYYFQKWAESDFKNRTCSYGFYITISLLGLIRFESMFYFAALAFVFVLVKNFKNAVLVLLAGFIPVFVFCYFNYSKTGYFFPNSVILKGPLLDFSGNIGKQLIDILFERILLNLSFYKIGLFPLLISVVLVVKEHKKKLGLQKIILNNFLVIAWSLALLMHSVSGRLTGIFRYEAYLLIAFSMVLIPKLKPFLIQPFSAFKRDKITGLFVFANIVLLAYKLGYAHFIITCGSANVYEQQIQSARFLKEYYNDSKVVANDIGAISYFTDIHLLDFMGLGSDEIVHFRANTKKLDDHFYGFLSQYSRENKYKLAIAYEEWLDWQTPKNWRKVAYLEVSGRNLVLGEKHLFIYSIDPEIHDSLKQNIKAFKWNKNVKVTLLE
;
A
#
# COMPACT_ATOMS: atom_id res chain seq x y z
N MET A 1 11.04 16.63 35.87
CA MET A 1 10.17 16.70 34.70
C MET A 1 10.94 17.20 33.47
N GLU A 2 11.65 18.33 33.57
CA GLU A 2 12.46 18.93 32.50
C GLU A 2 13.52 18.00 31.89
N VAL A 3 14.32 17.32 32.71
CA VAL A 3 15.35 16.39 32.24
C VAL A 3 14.75 15.24 31.40
N LEU A 4 13.57 14.75 31.76
CA LEU A 4 12.87 13.69 31.03
C LEU A 4 12.34 14.20 29.67
N ILE A 5 11.84 15.43 29.64
CA ILE A 5 11.35 16.09 28.40
C ILE A 5 12.53 16.33 27.46
N LEU A 6 13.65 16.90 27.96
CA LEU A 6 14.85 17.14 27.18
C LEU A 6 15.43 15.83 26.59
N GLN A 7 15.42 14.76 27.38
CA GLN A 7 15.88 13.45 26.94
C GLN A 7 14.98 12.84 25.85
N MET A 8 13.68 12.96 26.02
CA MET A 8 12.70 12.50 25.03
C MET A 8 12.84 13.28 23.73
N MET A 9 13.05 14.59 23.81
CA MET A 9 13.27 15.47 22.67
C MET A 9 14.59 15.13 21.93
N ARG A 10 15.67 14.88 22.66
CA ARG A 10 16.95 14.44 22.09
C ARG A 10 16.81 13.12 21.33
N ASN A 11 16.14 12.13 21.92
CA ASN A 11 15.92 10.83 21.28
C ASN A 11 15.07 10.98 19.99
N PHE A 12 14.02 11.80 20.04
CA PHE A 12 13.21 12.13 18.87
C PHE A 12 14.05 12.77 17.77
N LEU A 13 14.81 13.83 18.09
CA LEU A 13 15.65 14.53 17.12
C LEU A 13 16.70 13.62 16.48
N LEU A 14 17.35 12.74 17.27
CA LEU A 14 18.30 11.77 16.74
C LEU A 14 17.63 10.75 15.80
N THR A 15 16.48 10.21 16.20
CA THR A 15 15.73 9.26 15.36
C THR A 15 15.26 9.92 14.06
N ALA A 16 14.72 11.14 14.17
CA ALA A 16 14.24 11.92 13.03
C ALA A 16 15.39 12.31 12.09
N ALA A 17 16.52 12.78 12.64
CA ALA A 17 17.69 13.15 11.84
C ALA A 17 18.23 11.96 11.02
N VAL A 18 18.33 10.77 11.61
CA VAL A 18 18.78 9.58 10.90
C VAL A 18 17.77 9.17 9.83
N PHE A 19 16.49 9.06 10.19
CA PHE A 19 15.44 8.60 9.26
C PHE A 19 15.20 9.57 8.11
N LEU A 20 14.99 10.86 8.43
CA LEU A 20 14.72 11.89 7.42
C LEU A 20 15.99 12.22 6.60
N GLY A 21 17.19 12.12 7.20
CA GLY A 21 18.44 12.23 6.46
C GLY A 21 18.58 11.15 5.40
N ILE A 22 18.23 9.90 5.70
CA ILE A 22 18.18 8.81 4.70
C ILE A 22 17.12 9.09 3.63
N CYS A 23 15.93 9.57 4.02
CA CYS A 23 14.91 9.97 3.03
C CYS A 23 15.43 11.06 2.09
N LEU A 24 16.10 12.09 2.63
CA LEU A 24 16.68 13.17 1.83
C LEU A 24 17.72 12.64 0.84
N VAL A 25 18.64 11.78 1.28
CA VAL A 25 19.64 11.15 0.41
C VAL A 25 18.95 10.41 -0.75
N TYR A 26 17.91 9.64 -0.46
CA TYR A 26 17.17 8.94 -1.52
C TYR A 26 16.40 9.87 -2.45
N ILE A 27 15.82 10.96 -1.97
CA ILE A 27 15.21 11.98 -2.84
C ILE A 27 16.25 12.55 -3.82
N LEU A 28 17.46 12.87 -3.32
CA LEU A 28 18.55 13.38 -4.18
C LEU A 28 18.99 12.35 -5.23
N ILE A 29 19.07 11.06 -4.84
CA ILE A 29 19.37 9.97 -5.78
C ILE A 29 18.26 9.84 -6.83
N MET A 30 16.99 9.87 -6.43
CA MET A 30 15.86 9.82 -7.37
C MET A 30 15.94 10.97 -8.38
N LEU A 31 16.15 12.20 -7.93
CA LEU A 31 16.30 13.36 -8.80
C LEU A 31 17.47 13.20 -9.78
N SER A 32 18.60 12.65 -9.35
CA SER A 32 19.76 12.43 -10.23
C SER A 32 19.50 11.38 -11.32
N THR A 33 18.57 10.43 -11.12
CA THR A 33 18.22 9.38 -12.09
C THR A 33 17.09 9.77 -13.04
N THR A 34 16.37 10.87 -12.74
CA THR A 34 15.16 11.30 -13.46
C THR A 34 15.29 12.70 -14.08
N GLU A 35 16.49 13.11 -14.49
CA GLU A 35 16.75 14.44 -15.08
C GLU A 35 16.27 15.61 -14.19
N ASN A 36 16.43 15.47 -12.85
CA ASN A 36 15.94 16.40 -11.83
C ASN A 36 14.39 16.52 -11.77
N TYR A 37 13.67 15.60 -12.36
CA TYR A 37 12.22 15.56 -12.28
C TYR A 37 11.78 14.61 -11.17
N PHE A 38 11.10 15.12 -10.14
CA PHE A 38 10.60 14.28 -9.06
C PHE A 38 9.51 13.32 -9.54
N THR A 39 9.71 12.02 -9.26
CA THR A 39 8.80 10.96 -9.70
C THR A 39 8.56 10.00 -8.53
N TYR A 40 7.30 9.67 -8.25
CA TYR A 40 6.98 8.63 -7.28
C TYR A 40 7.42 7.25 -7.77
N LEU A 41 7.62 6.33 -6.83
CA LEU A 41 8.07 4.95 -7.13
C LEU A 41 7.00 4.08 -7.80
N LEU A 42 5.74 4.54 -7.82
CA LEU A 42 4.59 3.79 -8.31
C LEU A 42 3.62 4.71 -9.04
N ASP A 43 3.02 4.21 -10.10
CA ASP A 43 1.94 4.86 -10.83
C ASP A 43 0.69 5.06 -9.97
N ASP A 44 0.42 4.15 -9.03
CA ASP A 44 -0.73 4.22 -8.09
C ASP A 44 -0.80 5.56 -7.30
N ALA A 45 0.34 6.22 -7.03
CA ALA A 45 0.36 7.53 -6.35
C ALA A 45 -0.35 8.60 -7.18
N TYR A 46 -0.17 8.57 -8.48
CA TYR A 46 -0.81 9.51 -9.40
C TYR A 46 -2.30 9.23 -9.55
N ILE A 47 -2.77 7.99 -9.33
CA ILE A 47 -4.21 7.68 -9.26
C ILE A 47 -4.86 8.47 -8.11
N HIS A 48 -4.29 8.41 -6.91
CA HIS A 48 -4.78 9.20 -5.77
C HIS A 48 -4.72 10.70 -6.02
N LEU A 49 -3.62 11.18 -6.63
CA LEU A 49 -3.47 12.58 -7.01
C LEU A 49 -4.50 13.02 -8.07
N SER A 50 -4.79 12.17 -9.06
CA SER A 50 -5.80 12.46 -10.10
C SER A 50 -7.18 12.62 -9.47
N ILE A 51 -7.61 11.66 -8.64
CA ILE A 51 -8.91 11.72 -7.97
C ILE A 51 -8.96 12.94 -7.05
N ALA A 52 -7.91 13.21 -6.29
CA ALA A 52 -7.85 14.35 -5.39
C ALA A 52 -7.89 15.69 -6.14
N LYS A 53 -7.17 15.82 -7.26
CA LYS A 53 -7.21 16.98 -8.17
C LYS A 53 -8.62 17.19 -8.71
N ASN A 54 -9.23 16.15 -9.27
CA ASN A 54 -10.54 16.25 -9.91
C ASN A 54 -11.64 16.52 -8.89
N PHE A 55 -11.57 15.92 -7.70
CA PHE A 55 -12.53 16.19 -6.63
C PHE A 55 -12.40 17.61 -6.08
N SER A 56 -11.17 18.09 -5.89
CA SER A 56 -10.89 19.45 -5.41
C SER A 56 -11.32 20.53 -6.41
N THR A 57 -11.12 20.28 -7.72
CA THR A 57 -11.31 21.32 -8.77
C THR A 57 -12.71 21.27 -9.38
N TYR A 58 -13.25 20.09 -9.61
CA TYR A 58 -14.50 19.86 -10.36
C TYR A 58 -15.60 19.21 -9.53
N GLY A 59 -15.33 18.80 -8.28
CA GLY A 59 -16.27 18.03 -7.47
C GLY A 59 -16.47 16.58 -7.95
N VAL A 60 -15.63 16.10 -8.86
CA VAL A 60 -15.74 14.76 -9.47
C VAL A 60 -14.79 13.79 -8.77
N TRP A 61 -15.32 12.78 -8.10
CA TRP A 61 -14.55 11.68 -7.55
C TRP A 61 -14.21 10.68 -8.67
N GLY A 62 -13.15 10.96 -9.42
CA GLY A 62 -12.78 10.16 -10.59
C GLY A 62 -11.32 10.38 -11.00
N VAL A 63 -10.73 9.38 -11.68
CA VAL A 63 -9.37 9.50 -12.23
C VAL A 63 -9.31 10.53 -13.36
N THR A 64 -10.45 10.81 -14.00
CA THR A 64 -10.63 11.91 -14.94
C THR A 64 -11.67 12.89 -14.43
N GLN A 65 -11.72 14.09 -14.99
CA GLN A 65 -12.70 15.13 -14.63
C GLN A 65 -14.11 14.85 -15.17
N TYR A 66 -14.28 13.83 -16.03
CA TYR A 66 -15.51 13.61 -16.80
C TYR A 66 -16.49 12.64 -16.13
N ALA A 67 -16.00 11.71 -15.31
CA ALA A 67 -16.84 10.68 -14.70
C ALA A 67 -16.35 10.24 -13.32
N PHE A 68 -17.30 9.79 -12.50
CA PHE A 68 -17.00 9.06 -11.26
C PHE A 68 -16.20 7.79 -11.58
N SER A 69 -15.22 7.47 -10.74
CA SER A 69 -14.58 6.16 -10.79
C SER A 69 -14.25 5.64 -9.39
N SER A 70 -14.49 4.35 -9.19
CA SER A 70 -14.27 3.67 -7.91
C SER A 70 -12.85 3.14 -7.73
N SER A 71 -11.85 3.93 -8.12
CA SER A 71 -10.45 3.52 -8.18
C SER A 71 -9.72 3.59 -6.83
N SER A 72 -10.14 4.48 -5.93
CA SER A 72 -9.44 4.73 -4.67
C SER A 72 -9.56 3.56 -3.70
N SER A 73 -8.42 3.02 -3.25
CA SER A 73 -8.33 2.05 -2.13
C SER A 73 -8.25 2.72 -0.75
N SER A 74 -8.19 4.05 -0.69
CA SER A 74 -8.00 4.83 0.54
C SER A 74 -8.80 6.14 0.49
N PRO A 75 -10.11 6.08 0.81
CA PRO A 75 -10.96 7.26 0.77
C PRO A 75 -10.46 8.42 1.64
N VAL A 76 -10.03 8.14 2.88
CA VAL A 76 -9.54 9.18 3.80
C VAL A 76 -8.27 9.84 3.28
N PHE A 77 -7.31 9.07 2.75
CA PHE A 77 -6.09 9.65 2.20
C PHE A 77 -6.38 10.54 0.99
N THR A 78 -7.24 10.07 0.07
CA THR A 78 -7.65 10.85 -1.10
C THR A 78 -8.37 12.14 -0.71
N LEU A 79 -9.25 12.11 0.31
CA LEU A 79 -9.89 13.33 0.86
C LEU A 79 -8.87 14.29 1.47
N ILE A 80 -7.89 13.79 2.22
CA ILE A 80 -6.80 14.62 2.77
C ILE A 80 -6.01 15.29 1.63
N LEU A 81 -5.63 14.53 0.60
CA LEU A 81 -4.94 15.10 -0.56
C LEU A 81 -5.80 16.16 -1.27
N SER A 82 -7.11 15.88 -1.45
CA SER A 82 -8.04 16.84 -2.06
C SER A 82 -8.13 18.14 -1.26
N PHE A 83 -8.22 18.05 0.07
CA PHE A 83 -8.19 19.22 0.94
C PHE A 83 -6.87 19.99 0.83
N LEU A 84 -5.73 19.29 0.83
CA LEU A 84 -4.43 19.94 0.68
C LEU A 84 -4.27 20.61 -0.69
N ILE A 85 -4.78 19.99 -1.76
CA ILE A 85 -4.82 20.58 -3.09
C ILE A 85 -5.70 21.84 -3.13
N SER A 86 -6.86 21.83 -2.47
CA SER A 86 -7.73 23.01 -2.42
C SER A 86 -7.09 24.20 -1.68
N VAL A 87 -6.19 23.96 -0.73
CA VAL A 87 -5.49 24.99 0.06
C VAL A 87 -4.20 25.47 -0.63
N PHE A 88 -3.41 24.55 -1.15
CA PHE A 88 -2.04 24.82 -1.66
C PHE A 88 -1.93 24.78 -3.20
N GLY A 89 -3.03 24.54 -3.90
CA GLY A 89 -3.03 24.27 -5.33
C GLY A 89 -2.56 22.85 -5.68
N ASN A 90 -2.72 22.47 -6.94
CA ASN A 90 -2.32 21.15 -7.43
C ASN A 90 -0.80 21.06 -7.56
N GLN A 91 -0.13 20.56 -6.52
CA GLN A 91 1.32 20.40 -6.47
C GLN A 91 1.71 18.92 -6.36
N LEU A 92 2.64 18.49 -7.21
CA LEU A 92 3.15 17.13 -7.26
C LEU A 92 3.72 16.63 -5.91
N PHE A 93 4.31 17.53 -5.11
CA PHE A 93 4.97 17.18 -3.84
C PHE A 93 4.03 17.01 -2.65
N ILE A 94 2.73 17.26 -2.77
CA ILE A 94 1.77 17.18 -1.66
C ILE A 94 1.81 15.83 -0.95
N PRO A 95 1.71 14.66 -1.63
CA PRO A 95 1.81 13.36 -0.97
C PRO A 95 3.16 13.13 -0.29
N LEU A 96 4.27 13.57 -0.88
CA LEU A 96 5.61 13.44 -0.29
C LEU A 96 5.70 14.22 1.03
N ILE A 97 5.32 15.50 1.01
CA ILE A 97 5.37 16.38 2.20
C ILE A 97 4.46 15.82 3.29
N PHE A 98 3.24 15.40 2.92
CA PHE A 98 2.32 14.76 3.85
C PHE A 98 2.93 13.52 4.50
N ASN A 99 3.54 12.63 3.72
CA ASN A 99 4.17 11.42 4.23
C ASN A 99 5.40 11.71 5.12
N ILE A 100 6.19 12.73 4.81
CA ILE A 100 7.30 13.19 5.67
C ILE A 100 6.76 13.68 7.03
N VAL A 101 5.70 14.48 7.03
CA VAL A 101 5.05 14.97 8.25
C VAL A 101 4.47 13.81 9.06
N ALA A 102 3.73 12.90 8.41
CA ALA A 102 3.16 11.71 9.05
C ALA A 102 4.26 10.80 9.63
N ALA A 103 5.39 10.61 8.94
CA ALA A 103 6.55 9.90 9.45
C ALA A 103 7.15 10.60 10.68
N GLY A 104 7.21 11.93 10.70
CA GLY A 104 7.64 12.71 11.87
C GLY A 104 6.75 12.45 13.10
N PHE A 105 5.42 12.44 12.93
CA PHE A 105 4.48 12.07 14.00
C PHE A 105 4.65 10.62 14.45
N LEU A 106 4.85 9.69 13.51
CA LEU A 106 5.12 8.28 13.85
C LEU A 106 6.41 8.13 14.65
N ILE A 107 7.51 8.81 14.26
CA ILE A 107 8.76 8.83 15.00
C ILE A 107 8.55 9.35 16.42
N PHE A 108 7.84 10.46 16.58
CA PHE A 108 7.51 11.02 17.89
C PHE A 108 6.75 10.01 18.74
N LEU A 109 5.72 9.39 18.19
CA LEU A 109 4.90 8.39 18.88
C LEU A 109 5.71 7.16 19.28
N LEU A 110 6.53 6.61 18.37
CA LEU A 110 7.40 5.44 18.66
C LEU A 110 8.40 5.75 19.78
N ASN A 111 9.03 6.93 19.77
CA ASN A 111 9.93 7.34 20.83
C ASN A 111 9.20 7.45 22.17
N ARG A 112 8.01 8.07 22.19
CA ARG A 112 7.16 8.17 23.39
C ARG A 112 6.70 6.80 23.88
N TYR A 113 6.37 5.90 22.98
CA TYR A 113 5.95 4.53 23.29
C TYR A 113 7.09 3.72 23.88
N TYR A 114 8.25 3.69 23.22
CA TYR A 114 9.40 2.91 23.68
C TYR A 114 10.06 3.48 24.94
N ALA A 115 9.96 4.78 25.20
CA ALA A 115 10.44 5.41 26.44
C ALA A 115 9.77 4.87 27.72
N GLN A 116 8.61 4.19 27.60
CA GLN A 116 7.96 3.51 28.72
C GLN A 116 8.71 2.22 29.13
N PHE A 117 9.47 1.61 28.23
CA PHE A 117 10.15 0.32 28.42
C PHE A 117 11.68 0.43 28.47
N PHE A 118 12.24 1.44 27.80
CA PHE A 118 13.66 1.58 27.51
C PHE A 118 14.18 2.96 27.89
N ARG A 119 15.51 3.10 27.93
CA ARG A 119 16.19 4.37 28.21
C ARG A 119 17.08 4.80 27.05
N ASN A 120 17.08 6.09 26.73
CA ASN A 120 18.06 6.74 25.85
C ASN A 120 18.32 6.00 24.53
N ARG A 121 19.56 5.51 24.37
CA ARG A 121 20.03 4.83 23.15
C ARG A 121 19.12 3.68 22.71
N GLN A 122 18.55 2.95 23.67
CA GLN A 122 17.67 1.81 23.35
C GLN A 122 16.34 2.27 22.71
N VAL A 123 15.82 3.44 23.13
CA VAL A 123 14.62 4.03 22.50
C VAL A 123 14.91 4.35 21.03
N VAL A 124 16.04 4.98 20.76
CA VAL A 124 16.45 5.32 19.38
C VAL A 124 16.61 4.05 18.53
N ILE A 125 17.33 3.04 19.06
CA ILE A 125 17.54 1.77 18.34
C ILE A 125 16.21 1.07 18.08
N ALA A 126 15.31 0.96 19.08
CA ALA A 126 14.00 0.33 18.91
C ALA A 126 13.14 1.07 17.86
N SER A 127 13.14 2.40 17.89
CA SER A 127 12.41 3.22 16.92
C SER A 127 12.97 3.08 15.51
N LEU A 128 14.28 3.19 15.32
CA LEU A 128 14.92 3.01 14.01
C LEU A 128 14.74 1.59 13.47
N PHE A 129 14.90 0.57 14.33
CA PHE A 129 14.64 -0.82 13.95
C PHE A 129 13.22 -0.99 13.44
N THR A 130 12.22 -0.44 14.15
CA THR A 130 10.80 -0.50 13.75
C THR A 130 10.57 0.16 12.39
N LEU A 131 11.08 1.38 12.19
CA LEU A 131 10.93 2.14 10.95
C LEU A 131 11.57 1.44 9.76
N PHE A 132 12.79 0.92 9.92
CA PHE A 132 13.52 0.28 8.85
C PHE A 132 13.08 -1.16 8.58
N LEU A 133 12.63 -1.90 9.59
CA LEU A 133 12.03 -3.22 9.39
C LEU A 133 10.75 -3.12 8.55
N ALA A 134 9.95 -2.08 8.80
CA ALA A 134 8.76 -1.75 8.00
C ALA A 134 9.10 -1.09 6.65
N VAL A 135 10.37 -0.85 6.36
CA VAL A 135 10.86 -0.19 5.13
C VAL A 135 10.15 1.14 4.89
N LEU A 136 9.89 1.90 5.96
CA LEU A 136 9.04 3.07 5.92
C LEU A 136 9.61 4.20 5.05
N HIS A 137 10.94 4.31 4.90
CA HIS A 137 11.59 5.27 4.01
C HIS A 137 11.18 5.07 2.54
N VAL A 138 10.97 3.81 2.10
CA VAL A 138 10.41 3.53 0.77
C VAL A 138 8.96 4.02 0.70
N GLN A 139 8.16 3.76 1.76
CA GLN A 139 6.75 4.15 1.78
C GLN A 139 6.56 5.68 1.72
N VAL A 140 7.49 6.45 2.28
CA VAL A 140 7.51 7.92 2.11
C VAL A 140 7.63 8.29 0.62
N MET A 141 8.49 7.58 -0.14
CA MET A 141 8.74 7.85 -1.57
C MET A 141 7.64 7.29 -2.49
N THR A 142 6.80 6.38 -2.02
CA THR A 142 5.68 5.87 -2.84
C THR A 142 4.58 6.90 -3.05
N GLY A 143 4.48 7.95 -2.22
CA GLY A 143 3.41 8.94 -2.31
C GLY A 143 2.01 8.41 -1.97
N MET A 144 1.92 7.26 -1.30
CA MET A 144 0.68 6.57 -0.97
C MET A 144 0.35 6.65 0.53
N GLU A 145 -0.80 6.13 0.92
CA GLU A 145 -1.38 6.17 2.28
C GLU A 145 -0.66 5.31 3.33
N HIS A 146 0.33 4.52 2.95
CA HIS A 146 0.92 3.49 3.84
C HIS A 146 1.61 4.06 5.08
N VAL A 147 2.18 5.27 4.99
CA VAL A 147 2.77 5.98 6.14
C VAL A 147 1.67 6.43 7.11
N LEU A 148 0.57 6.96 6.59
CA LEU A 148 -0.61 7.31 7.39
C LEU A 148 -1.20 6.08 8.07
N HIS A 149 -1.34 4.98 7.36
CA HIS A 149 -1.83 3.71 7.90
C HIS A 149 -0.95 3.23 9.06
N ALA A 150 0.38 3.21 8.86
CA ALA A 150 1.36 2.84 9.89
C ALA A 150 1.27 3.76 11.12
N LEU A 151 1.13 5.07 10.93
CA LEU A 151 0.93 6.04 12.02
C LEU A 151 -0.37 5.74 12.80
N MET A 152 -1.48 5.54 12.12
CA MET A 152 -2.78 5.30 12.76
C MET A 152 -2.84 3.96 13.50
N ILE A 153 -2.17 2.92 13.00
CA ILE A 153 -1.96 1.65 13.72
C ILE A 153 -1.13 1.90 15.00
N ALA A 154 -0.05 2.66 14.90
CA ALA A 154 0.78 2.96 16.06
C ALA A 154 0.01 3.76 17.13
N VAL A 155 -0.80 4.74 16.71
CA VAL A 155 -1.70 5.50 17.60
C VAL A 155 -2.73 4.58 18.26
N ASN A 156 -3.33 3.68 17.51
CA ASN A 156 -4.31 2.71 18.02
C ASN A 156 -3.70 1.78 19.07
N ILE A 157 -2.51 1.21 18.80
CA ILE A 157 -1.78 0.36 19.76
C ILE A 157 -1.42 1.15 21.03
N TYR A 158 -1.00 2.40 20.89
CA TYR A 158 -0.68 3.26 22.02
C TYR A 158 -1.90 3.50 22.92
N TYR A 159 -3.05 3.83 22.35
CA TYR A 159 -4.30 4.02 23.09
C TYR A 159 -4.80 2.72 23.71
N PHE A 160 -4.74 1.60 22.96
CA PHE A 160 -5.11 0.29 23.50
C PHE A 160 -4.27 -0.09 24.71
N GLN A 161 -2.95 0.08 24.63
CA GLN A 161 -2.07 -0.23 25.76
C GLN A 161 -2.42 0.61 27.00
N LYS A 162 -2.58 1.93 26.83
CA LYS A 162 -2.98 2.82 27.94
C LYS A 162 -4.34 2.47 28.51
N TRP A 163 -5.25 2.03 27.68
CA TRP A 163 -6.56 1.56 28.10
C TRP A 163 -6.48 0.23 28.87
N ALA A 164 -5.71 -0.72 28.39
CA ALA A 164 -5.46 -2.00 29.05
C ALA A 164 -4.73 -1.83 30.40
N GLU A 165 -3.72 -0.93 30.49
CA GLU A 165 -3.02 -0.59 31.74
C GLU A 165 -3.95 -0.03 32.82
N SER A 166 -5.09 0.53 32.45
CA SER A 166 -6.14 1.03 33.37
C SER A 166 -7.24 -0.01 33.66
N ASP A 167 -7.01 -1.29 33.41
CA ASP A 167 -8.05 -2.35 33.45
C ASP A 167 -9.29 -1.99 32.61
N PHE A 168 -9.09 -1.39 31.45
CA PHE A 168 -10.12 -0.92 30.53
C PHE A 168 -11.09 0.13 31.13
N LYS A 169 -10.64 0.92 32.12
CA LYS A 169 -11.47 1.95 32.78
C LYS A 169 -11.27 3.35 32.23
N ASN A 170 -10.12 3.65 31.62
CA ASN A 170 -9.82 5.01 31.13
C ASN A 170 -10.63 5.32 29.86
N ARG A 171 -11.66 6.18 30.00
CA ARG A 171 -12.57 6.57 28.91
C ARG A 171 -11.87 7.32 27.80
N THR A 172 -10.94 8.23 28.12
CA THR A 172 -10.20 9.01 27.10
C THR A 172 -9.41 8.09 26.18
N CYS A 173 -8.72 7.09 26.76
CA CYS A 173 -7.97 6.10 25.96
C CYS A 173 -8.91 5.21 25.15
N SER A 174 -10.06 4.84 25.71
CA SER A 174 -11.06 4.06 24.98
C SER A 174 -11.64 4.83 23.78
N TYR A 175 -11.93 6.13 23.93
CA TYR A 175 -12.38 6.97 22.80
C TYR A 175 -11.30 7.07 21.72
N GLY A 176 -10.03 7.35 22.09
CA GLY A 176 -8.92 7.37 21.14
C GLY A 176 -8.76 6.05 20.40
N PHE A 177 -8.92 4.92 21.10
CA PHE A 177 -8.89 3.59 20.49
C PHE A 177 -10.02 3.39 19.46
N TYR A 178 -11.28 3.68 19.82
CA TYR A 178 -12.40 3.47 18.90
C TYR A 178 -12.42 4.47 17.73
N ILE A 179 -12.05 5.73 17.95
CA ILE A 179 -11.92 6.72 16.87
C ILE A 179 -10.87 6.25 15.85
N THR A 180 -9.72 5.76 16.30
CA THR A 180 -8.69 5.24 15.39
C THR A 180 -9.15 3.98 14.65
N ILE A 181 -9.89 3.06 15.30
CA ILE A 181 -10.53 1.91 14.66
C ILE A 181 -11.46 2.38 13.52
N SER A 182 -12.32 3.39 13.78
CA SER A 182 -13.26 3.91 12.77
C SER A 182 -12.57 4.51 11.54
N LEU A 183 -11.42 5.13 11.71
CA LEU A 183 -10.66 5.71 10.61
C LEU A 183 -9.83 4.68 9.84
N LEU A 184 -9.29 3.67 10.52
CA LEU A 184 -8.37 2.69 9.95
C LEU A 184 -8.94 1.95 8.74
N GLY A 185 -10.20 1.54 8.77
CA GLY A 185 -10.84 0.85 7.65
C GLY A 185 -10.99 1.72 6.40
N LEU A 186 -11.16 3.05 6.58
CA LEU A 186 -11.24 4.01 5.48
C LEU A 186 -9.86 4.49 4.98
N ILE A 187 -8.80 4.25 5.77
CA ILE A 187 -7.42 4.46 5.32
C ILE A 187 -6.95 3.25 4.50
N ARG A 188 -7.26 2.04 4.98
CA ARG A 188 -6.95 0.79 4.25
C ARG A 188 -7.93 -0.31 4.66
N PHE A 189 -8.57 -0.93 3.67
CA PHE A 189 -9.54 -2.00 3.91
C PHE A 189 -8.92 -3.23 4.61
N GLU A 190 -7.62 -3.47 4.46
CA GLU A 190 -6.92 -4.57 5.15
C GLU A 190 -6.98 -4.45 6.68
N SER A 191 -7.28 -3.25 7.22
CA SER A 191 -7.53 -3.08 8.66
C SER A 191 -8.73 -3.88 9.16
N MET A 192 -9.64 -4.31 8.29
CA MET A 192 -10.76 -5.19 8.65
C MET A 192 -10.28 -6.51 9.27
N PHE A 193 -9.13 -7.04 8.82
CA PHE A 193 -8.53 -8.23 9.42
C PHE A 193 -8.14 -8.00 10.88
N TYR A 194 -7.63 -6.82 11.19
CA TYR A 194 -7.31 -6.43 12.56
C TYR A 194 -8.55 -6.28 13.42
N PHE A 195 -9.63 -5.68 12.90
CA PHE A 195 -10.90 -5.55 13.64
C PHE A 195 -11.50 -6.92 13.99
N ALA A 196 -11.54 -7.83 13.03
CA ALA A 196 -12.00 -9.18 13.25
C ALA A 196 -11.13 -9.94 14.27
N ALA A 197 -9.82 -9.82 14.16
CA ALA A 197 -8.86 -10.43 15.10
C ALA A 197 -9.02 -9.86 16.53
N LEU A 198 -9.15 -8.54 16.67
CA LEU A 198 -9.42 -7.89 17.98
C LEU A 198 -10.72 -8.38 18.60
N ALA A 199 -11.81 -8.39 17.83
CA ALA A 199 -13.11 -8.86 18.29
C ALA A 199 -13.05 -10.31 18.75
N PHE A 200 -12.37 -11.17 17.98
CA PHE A 200 -12.17 -12.57 18.36
C PHE A 200 -11.41 -12.70 19.70
N VAL A 201 -10.32 -11.95 19.88
CA VAL A 201 -9.55 -12.00 21.15
C VAL A 201 -10.39 -11.45 22.32
N PHE A 202 -11.20 -10.40 22.11
CA PHE A 202 -12.16 -9.93 23.13
C PHE A 202 -13.19 -11.00 23.51
N VAL A 203 -13.69 -11.79 22.55
CA VAL A 203 -14.57 -12.93 22.82
C VAL A 203 -13.87 -13.99 23.67
N LEU A 204 -12.61 -14.33 23.35
CA LEU A 204 -11.83 -15.31 24.13
C LEU A 204 -11.62 -14.89 25.60
N VAL A 205 -11.51 -13.61 25.87
CA VAL A 205 -11.42 -13.07 27.24
C VAL A 205 -12.81 -12.77 27.85
N LYS A 206 -13.90 -13.21 27.20
CA LYS A 206 -15.31 -13.00 27.62
C LYS A 206 -15.75 -11.54 27.71
N ASN A 207 -15.10 -10.65 26.97
CA ASN A 207 -15.45 -9.24 26.90
C ASN A 207 -16.28 -8.94 25.63
N PHE A 208 -17.49 -9.50 25.57
CA PHE A 208 -18.38 -9.43 24.42
C PHE A 208 -18.77 -7.99 24.04
N LYS A 209 -18.92 -7.11 25.05
CA LYS A 209 -19.24 -5.69 24.80
C LYS A 209 -18.18 -5.03 23.91
N ASN A 210 -16.91 -5.16 24.26
CA ASN A 210 -15.84 -4.55 23.49
C ASN A 210 -15.62 -5.28 22.14
N ALA A 211 -15.89 -6.58 22.04
CA ALA A 211 -15.91 -7.30 20.78
C ALA A 211 -16.91 -6.68 19.79
N VAL A 212 -18.16 -6.47 20.24
CA VAL A 212 -19.20 -5.85 19.40
C VAL A 212 -18.85 -4.40 19.08
N LEU A 213 -18.36 -3.60 20.04
CA LEU A 213 -17.99 -2.21 19.79
C LEU A 213 -16.85 -2.07 18.77
N VAL A 214 -15.85 -2.97 18.78
CA VAL A 214 -14.77 -2.99 17.77
C VAL A 214 -15.33 -3.28 16.38
N LEU A 215 -16.24 -4.26 16.26
CA LEU A 215 -16.86 -4.58 14.96
C LEU A 215 -17.70 -3.40 14.47
N LEU A 216 -18.53 -2.80 15.32
CA LEU A 216 -19.35 -1.66 14.94
C LEU A 216 -18.47 -0.46 14.53
N ALA A 217 -17.49 -0.10 15.38
CA ALA A 217 -16.61 1.04 15.11
C ALA A 217 -15.78 0.84 13.83
N GLY A 218 -15.31 -0.39 13.56
CA GLY A 218 -14.48 -0.67 12.39
C GLY A 218 -15.26 -0.85 11.09
N PHE A 219 -16.39 -1.58 11.13
CA PHE A 219 -17.10 -1.95 9.91
C PHE A 219 -18.17 -0.96 9.48
N ILE A 220 -18.81 -0.19 10.40
CA ILE A 220 -19.85 0.77 10.01
C ILE A 220 -19.30 1.84 9.05
N PRO A 221 -18.15 2.52 9.30
CA PRO A 221 -17.62 3.50 8.35
C PRO A 221 -17.30 2.89 6.99
N VAL A 222 -16.73 1.68 6.97
CA VAL A 222 -16.45 0.94 5.74
C VAL A 222 -17.74 0.63 5.01
N PHE A 223 -18.76 0.13 5.70
CA PHE A 223 -20.07 -0.17 5.12
C PHE A 223 -20.72 1.07 4.50
N VAL A 224 -20.69 2.22 5.20
CA VAL A 224 -21.23 3.48 4.68
C VAL A 224 -20.52 3.89 3.38
N PHE A 225 -19.20 3.78 3.34
CA PHE A 225 -18.44 4.07 2.12
C PHE A 225 -18.76 3.07 0.99
N CYS A 226 -18.83 1.78 1.29
CA CYS A 226 -19.17 0.75 0.31
C CYS A 226 -20.61 0.89 -0.19
N TYR A 227 -21.56 1.31 0.66
CA TYR A 227 -22.93 1.61 0.24
C TYR A 227 -23.01 2.82 -0.69
N PHE A 228 -22.23 3.88 -0.38
CA PHE A 228 -22.07 5.01 -1.31
C PHE A 228 -21.51 4.55 -2.66
N ASN A 229 -20.47 3.70 -2.65
CA ASN A 229 -19.91 3.12 -3.86
C ASN A 229 -20.96 2.34 -4.66
N TYR A 230 -21.73 1.48 -3.98
CA TYR A 230 -22.83 0.71 -4.59
C TYR A 230 -23.86 1.60 -5.28
N SER A 231 -24.21 2.74 -4.66
CA SER A 231 -25.18 3.68 -5.24
C SER A 231 -24.68 4.35 -6.53
N LYS A 232 -23.38 4.36 -6.78
CA LYS A 232 -22.75 4.98 -7.96
C LYS A 232 -22.41 3.97 -9.07
N THR A 233 -21.96 2.76 -8.71
CA THR A 233 -21.39 1.80 -9.65
C THR A 233 -22.19 0.49 -9.74
N GLY A 234 -23.09 0.22 -8.81
CA GLY A 234 -23.75 -1.07 -8.66
C GLY A 234 -22.86 -2.15 -7.97
N TYR A 235 -21.61 -1.84 -7.68
CA TYR A 235 -20.69 -2.72 -6.96
C TYR A 235 -20.50 -2.27 -5.52
N PHE A 236 -20.56 -3.22 -4.55
CA PHE A 236 -20.43 -2.89 -3.15
C PHE A 236 -19.00 -2.45 -2.78
N PHE A 237 -18.00 -3.21 -3.20
CA PHE A 237 -16.60 -2.84 -2.99
C PHE A 237 -16.05 -1.97 -4.13
N PRO A 238 -15.06 -1.10 -3.85
CA PRO A 238 -14.33 -0.39 -4.90
C PRO A 238 -13.67 -1.33 -5.92
N ASN A 239 -13.50 -0.86 -7.15
CA ASN A 239 -12.88 -1.62 -8.23
C ASN A 239 -11.49 -2.16 -7.84
N SER A 240 -10.71 -1.37 -7.06
CA SER A 240 -9.41 -1.79 -6.54
C SER A 240 -9.46 -3.03 -5.63
N VAL A 241 -10.59 -3.28 -4.94
CA VAL A 241 -10.81 -4.46 -4.10
C VAL A 241 -11.36 -5.61 -4.94
N ILE A 242 -12.33 -5.35 -5.80
CA ILE A 242 -12.97 -6.37 -6.66
C ILE A 242 -11.94 -7.02 -7.59
N LEU A 243 -11.12 -6.21 -8.27
CA LEU A 243 -10.17 -6.68 -9.28
C LEU A 243 -8.91 -7.33 -8.68
N LYS A 244 -8.55 -7.02 -7.43
CA LYS A 244 -7.35 -7.53 -6.76
C LYS A 244 -7.63 -8.59 -5.70
N GLY A 245 -8.89 -8.75 -5.28
CA GLY A 245 -9.31 -9.72 -4.26
C GLY A 245 -9.25 -11.19 -4.76
N PRO A 246 -9.21 -12.17 -3.85
CA PRO A 246 -9.43 -13.56 -4.22
C PRO A 246 -10.91 -13.76 -4.54
N LEU A 247 -11.18 -14.34 -5.69
CA LEU A 247 -12.53 -14.77 -6.04
C LEU A 247 -12.77 -16.16 -5.42
N LEU A 248 -13.76 -16.26 -4.53
CA LEU A 248 -14.30 -17.54 -4.06
C LEU A 248 -15.49 -17.88 -4.96
N ASP A 249 -15.41 -19.00 -5.62
CA ASP A 249 -16.53 -19.53 -6.37
C ASP A 249 -17.45 -20.33 -5.40
N PHE A 250 -18.56 -19.70 -5.04
CA PHE A 250 -19.54 -20.32 -4.12
C PHE A 250 -20.32 -21.47 -4.76
N SER A 251 -20.25 -21.68 -6.08
CA SER A 251 -20.84 -22.82 -6.77
C SER A 251 -19.96 -24.08 -6.71
N GLY A 252 -18.67 -23.90 -6.40
CA GLY A 252 -17.67 -24.96 -6.32
C GLY A 252 -17.42 -25.49 -4.90
N ASN A 253 -16.44 -26.38 -4.76
CA ASN A 253 -16.02 -26.90 -3.45
C ASN A 253 -15.21 -25.83 -2.68
N ILE A 254 -15.90 -25.07 -1.82
CA ILE A 254 -15.31 -24.01 -0.99
C ILE A 254 -14.15 -24.52 -0.12
N GLY A 255 -14.29 -25.75 0.44
CA GLY A 255 -13.22 -26.33 1.28
C GLY A 255 -11.92 -26.53 0.51
N LYS A 256 -12.01 -27.05 -0.71
CA LYS A 256 -10.84 -27.21 -1.59
C LYS A 256 -10.23 -25.84 -1.95
N GLN A 257 -11.06 -24.86 -2.34
CA GLN A 257 -10.60 -23.52 -2.66
C GLN A 257 -9.87 -22.85 -1.48
N LEU A 258 -10.38 -22.99 -0.26
CA LEU A 258 -9.73 -22.46 0.93
C LEU A 258 -8.38 -23.15 1.20
N ILE A 259 -8.28 -24.47 1.00
CA ILE A 259 -7.02 -25.22 1.14
C ILE A 259 -6.01 -24.75 0.08
N ASP A 260 -6.42 -24.60 -1.17
CA ASP A 260 -5.57 -24.13 -2.26
C ASP A 260 -5.07 -22.70 -1.99
N ILE A 261 -5.94 -21.79 -1.53
CA ILE A 261 -5.58 -20.42 -1.13
C ILE A 261 -4.58 -20.43 0.03
N LEU A 262 -4.79 -21.24 1.07
CA LEU A 262 -3.87 -21.38 2.19
C LEU A 262 -2.50 -21.89 1.72
N PHE A 263 -2.50 -22.90 0.85
CA PHE A 263 -1.28 -23.49 0.32
C PHE A 263 -0.50 -22.48 -0.53
N GLU A 264 -1.14 -21.84 -1.52
CA GLU A 264 -0.51 -20.87 -2.41
C GLU A 264 -0.06 -19.58 -1.70
N ARG A 265 -0.88 -19.06 -0.76
CA ARG A 265 -0.66 -17.74 -0.16
C ARG A 265 0.13 -17.75 1.13
N ILE A 266 0.24 -18.89 1.80
CA ILE A 266 1.07 -19.03 3.00
C ILE A 266 2.26 -19.93 2.71
N LEU A 267 2.03 -21.18 2.28
CA LEU A 267 3.11 -22.17 2.17
C LEU A 267 4.02 -21.92 0.96
N LEU A 268 3.50 -21.50 -0.18
CA LEU A 268 4.29 -21.21 -1.38
C LEU A 268 4.67 -19.72 -1.53
N ASN A 269 4.10 -18.83 -0.71
CA ASN A 269 4.34 -17.41 -0.81
C ASN A 269 5.64 -16.98 -0.10
N LEU A 270 6.71 -16.79 -0.87
CA LEU A 270 7.99 -16.32 -0.36
C LEU A 270 7.87 -14.98 0.41
N SER A 271 6.89 -14.14 0.08
CA SER A 271 6.66 -12.88 0.79
C SER A 271 6.19 -13.11 2.22
N PHE A 272 5.37 -14.15 2.47
CA PHE A 272 4.97 -14.52 3.84
C PHE A 272 6.19 -14.86 4.71
N TYR A 273 7.14 -15.64 4.17
CA TYR A 273 8.37 -16.00 4.89
C TYR A 273 9.26 -14.79 5.18
N LYS A 274 9.38 -13.88 4.21
CA LYS A 274 10.19 -12.66 4.35
C LYS A 274 9.58 -11.61 5.28
N ILE A 275 8.27 -11.66 5.53
CA ILE A 275 7.53 -10.62 6.23
C ILE A 275 7.04 -11.09 7.60
N GLY A 276 6.30 -12.19 7.61
CA GLY A 276 5.47 -12.58 8.73
C GLY A 276 5.96 -13.77 9.55
N LEU A 277 6.74 -14.66 8.96
CA LEU A 277 7.10 -15.92 9.62
C LEU A 277 7.83 -15.70 10.97
N PHE A 278 8.89 -14.88 11.00
CA PHE A 278 9.68 -14.74 12.22
C PHE A 278 8.97 -13.95 13.32
N PRO A 279 8.25 -12.84 13.06
CA PRO A 279 7.37 -12.24 14.06
C PRO A 279 6.33 -13.22 14.61
N LEU A 280 5.72 -14.04 13.74
CA LEU A 280 4.74 -15.06 14.14
C LEU A 280 5.39 -16.13 15.03
N LEU A 281 6.57 -16.66 14.67
CA LEU A 281 7.30 -17.65 15.48
C LEU A 281 7.70 -17.09 16.85
N ILE A 282 8.15 -15.84 16.93
CA ILE A 282 8.41 -15.17 18.21
C ILE A 282 7.12 -15.11 19.04
N SER A 283 6.00 -14.75 18.43
CA SER A 283 4.69 -14.66 19.09
C SER A 283 4.29 -16.02 19.69
N VAL A 284 4.40 -17.10 18.91
CA VAL A 284 4.14 -18.46 19.37
C VAL A 284 5.05 -18.85 20.56
N VAL A 285 6.36 -18.59 20.43
CA VAL A 285 7.32 -18.90 21.53
C VAL A 285 6.98 -18.13 22.80
N LEU A 286 6.58 -16.86 22.71
CA LEU A 286 6.19 -16.07 23.88
C LEU A 286 4.95 -16.62 24.57
N VAL A 287 3.92 -16.98 23.80
CA VAL A 287 2.68 -17.59 24.34
C VAL A 287 2.96 -18.95 24.99
N VAL A 288 3.75 -19.82 24.33
CA VAL A 288 4.15 -21.13 24.87
C VAL A 288 4.95 -20.98 26.17
N LYS A 289 5.85 -19.99 26.26
CA LYS A 289 6.60 -19.72 27.50
C LYS A 289 5.71 -19.30 28.65
N GLU A 290 4.66 -18.54 28.40
CA GLU A 290 3.70 -18.18 29.45
C GLU A 290 2.83 -19.38 29.86
N HIS A 291 2.46 -20.23 28.91
CA HIS A 291 1.75 -21.47 29.22
C HIS A 291 2.57 -22.38 30.15
N LYS A 292 3.88 -22.50 29.93
CA LYS A 292 4.79 -23.25 30.82
C LYS A 292 4.88 -22.70 32.25
N LYS A 293 4.48 -21.44 32.49
CA LYS A 293 4.38 -20.84 33.84
C LYS A 293 3.13 -21.27 34.59
N LYS A 294 2.32 -22.20 34.04
CA LYS A 294 1.04 -22.69 34.62
C LYS A 294 0.01 -21.58 34.89
N LEU A 295 0.04 -20.52 34.12
CA LEU A 295 -0.98 -19.46 34.18
C LEU A 295 -2.29 -19.97 33.55
N GLY A 296 -3.44 -19.53 34.08
CA GLY A 296 -4.74 -19.83 33.46
C GLY A 296 -4.84 -19.23 32.05
N LEU A 297 -5.54 -19.94 31.17
CA LEU A 297 -5.65 -19.57 29.73
C LEU A 297 -6.07 -18.12 29.52
N GLN A 298 -7.08 -17.64 30.27
CA GLN A 298 -7.56 -16.26 30.16
C GLN A 298 -6.45 -15.24 30.49
N LYS A 299 -5.62 -15.51 31.49
CA LYS A 299 -4.49 -14.64 31.86
C LYS A 299 -3.41 -14.64 30.80
N ILE A 300 -3.13 -15.79 30.17
CA ILE A 300 -2.19 -15.91 29.06
C ILE A 300 -2.66 -15.05 27.87
N ILE A 301 -3.96 -15.15 27.55
CA ILE A 301 -4.54 -14.37 26.44
C ILE A 301 -4.49 -12.87 26.76
N LEU A 302 -4.84 -12.46 27.96
CA LEU A 302 -4.77 -11.04 28.37
C LEU A 302 -3.35 -10.48 28.30
N ASN A 303 -2.34 -11.23 28.80
CA ASN A 303 -0.94 -10.83 28.74
C ASN A 303 -0.41 -10.71 27.31
N ASN A 304 -0.98 -11.46 26.37
CA ASN A 304 -0.55 -11.52 24.98
C ASN A 304 -1.64 -11.02 24.01
N PHE A 305 -2.57 -10.20 24.48
CA PHE A 305 -3.76 -9.78 23.72
C PHE A 305 -3.40 -9.28 22.32
N LEU A 306 -2.57 -8.24 22.22
CA LEU A 306 -2.13 -7.68 20.94
C LEU A 306 -1.21 -8.62 20.16
N VAL A 307 -0.39 -9.46 20.83
CA VAL A 307 0.43 -10.48 20.14
C VAL A 307 -0.47 -11.45 19.37
N ILE A 308 -1.52 -11.95 20.03
CA ILE A 308 -2.49 -12.88 19.42
C ILE A 308 -3.30 -12.18 18.34
N ALA A 309 -3.81 -10.97 18.62
CA ALA A 309 -4.60 -10.21 17.65
C ALA A 309 -3.82 -9.92 16.36
N TRP A 310 -2.56 -9.48 16.46
CA TRP A 310 -1.73 -9.21 15.28
C TRP A 310 -1.27 -10.47 14.57
N SER A 311 -1.05 -11.59 15.29
CA SER A 311 -0.78 -12.89 14.66
C SER A 311 -1.97 -13.38 13.83
N LEU A 312 -3.19 -13.26 14.36
CA LEU A 312 -4.42 -13.58 13.63
C LEU A 312 -4.64 -12.64 12.45
N ALA A 313 -4.45 -11.33 12.64
CA ALA A 313 -4.57 -10.35 11.55
C ALA A 313 -3.59 -10.62 10.40
N LEU A 314 -2.34 -11.00 10.71
CA LEU A 314 -1.36 -11.42 9.71
C LEU A 314 -1.83 -12.66 8.93
N LEU A 315 -2.31 -13.69 9.61
CA LEU A 315 -2.80 -14.90 8.95
C LEU A 315 -4.00 -14.60 8.05
N MET A 316 -4.97 -13.83 8.55
CA MET A 316 -6.14 -13.41 7.75
C MET A 316 -5.72 -12.57 6.55
N HIS A 317 -4.80 -11.61 6.72
CA HIS A 317 -4.26 -10.81 5.62
C HIS A 317 -3.53 -11.71 4.59
N SER A 318 -2.73 -12.66 5.04
CA SER A 318 -1.98 -13.56 4.15
C SER A 318 -2.89 -14.43 3.28
N VAL A 319 -4.07 -14.82 3.81
CA VAL A 319 -5.07 -15.60 3.07
C VAL A 319 -5.89 -14.74 2.12
N SER A 320 -6.39 -13.60 2.60
CA SER A 320 -7.40 -12.81 1.87
C SER A 320 -6.83 -11.56 1.18
N GLY A 321 -5.62 -11.13 1.55
CA GLY A 321 -4.94 -9.98 0.97
C GLY A 321 -3.75 -10.37 0.10
N ARG A 322 -2.97 -9.35 -0.31
CA ARG A 322 -1.69 -9.53 -1.00
C ARG A 322 -0.54 -9.13 -0.07
N LEU A 323 0.53 -9.89 -0.07
CA LEU A 323 1.79 -9.56 0.60
C LEU A 323 2.90 -9.26 -0.41
N THR A 324 2.54 -8.71 -1.57
CA THR A 324 3.45 -8.36 -2.66
C THR A 324 3.40 -6.85 -2.92
N GLY A 325 4.35 -6.32 -3.67
CA GLY A 325 4.32 -4.92 -4.13
C GLY A 325 5.06 -3.95 -3.21
N ILE A 326 6.38 -3.96 -3.29
CA ILE A 326 7.29 -2.91 -2.79
C ILE A 326 7.09 -2.62 -1.29
N PHE A 327 6.97 -3.68 -0.47
CA PHE A 327 6.82 -3.60 1.00
C PHE A 327 5.60 -2.83 1.51
N ARG A 328 4.66 -2.43 0.65
CA ARG A 328 3.55 -1.53 1.05
C ARG A 328 2.48 -2.24 1.87
N TYR A 329 2.17 -3.49 1.55
CA TYR A 329 1.09 -4.23 2.21
C TYR A 329 1.46 -4.77 3.60
N GLU A 330 2.75 -4.91 3.90
CA GLU A 330 3.22 -5.39 5.19
C GLU A 330 3.66 -4.30 6.17
N ALA A 331 3.85 -3.06 5.73
CA ALA A 331 4.41 -1.99 6.55
C ALA A 331 3.67 -1.82 7.89
N TYR A 332 2.35 -1.78 7.86
CA TYR A 332 1.54 -1.63 9.07
C TYR A 332 1.65 -2.83 10.02
N LEU A 333 1.74 -4.06 9.48
CA LEU A 333 1.92 -5.29 10.27
C LEU A 333 3.28 -5.27 10.99
N LEU A 334 4.34 -4.86 10.30
CA LEU A 334 5.69 -4.81 10.88
C LEU A 334 5.83 -3.72 11.94
N ILE A 335 5.19 -2.55 11.76
CA ILE A 335 5.06 -1.54 12.81
C ILE A 335 4.36 -2.13 14.04
N ALA A 336 3.22 -2.79 13.83
CA ALA A 336 2.44 -3.39 14.90
C ALA A 336 3.22 -4.47 15.66
N PHE A 337 3.80 -5.44 14.94
CA PHE A 337 4.62 -6.49 15.56
C PHE A 337 5.81 -5.91 16.31
N SER A 338 6.50 -4.91 15.76
CA SER A 338 7.62 -4.25 16.42
C SER A 338 7.18 -3.60 17.73
N MET A 339 6.09 -2.83 17.72
CA MET A 339 5.58 -2.20 18.95
C MET A 339 5.18 -3.22 20.01
N VAL A 340 4.60 -4.35 19.62
CA VAL A 340 4.13 -5.36 20.57
C VAL A 340 5.23 -6.30 21.05
N LEU A 341 6.18 -6.68 20.18
CA LEU A 341 7.21 -7.67 20.49
C LEU A 341 8.48 -7.06 21.12
N ILE A 342 8.94 -5.90 20.64
CA ILE A 342 10.21 -5.30 21.15
C ILE A 342 10.19 -5.09 22.68
N PRO A 343 9.10 -4.61 23.32
CA PRO A 343 9.04 -4.52 24.77
C PRO A 343 9.18 -5.88 25.49
N LYS A 344 8.61 -6.94 24.92
CA LYS A 344 8.72 -8.31 25.43
C LYS A 344 10.11 -8.93 25.21
N LEU A 345 10.83 -8.45 24.21
CA LEU A 345 12.20 -8.84 23.85
C LEU A 345 13.26 -7.94 24.50
N LYS A 346 12.90 -7.17 25.52
CA LYS A 346 13.79 -6.24 26.24
C LYS A 346 15.18 -6.81 26.58
N PRO A 347 15.33 -8.08 27.06
CA PRO A 347 16.67 -8.64 27.35
C PRO A 347 17.58 -8.68 26.12
N PHE A 348 17.04 -8.94 24.92
CA PHE A 348 17.82 -9.00 23.68
C PHE A 348 18.30 -7.62 23.21
N LEU A 349 17.60 -6.55 23.58
CA LEU A 349 18.01 -5.18 23.26
C LEU A 349 19.04 -4.63 24.26
N ILE A 350 18.99 -5.06 25.52
CA ILE A 350 19.86 -4.56 26.59
C ILE A 350 21.17 -5.36 26.69
N GLN A 351 21.06 -6.69 26.68
CA GLN A 351 22.16 -7.63 26.83
C GLN A 351 22.08 -8.78 25.83
N PRO A 352 22.27 -8.52 24.51
CA PRO A 352 21.96 -9.46 23.45
C PRO A 352 22.69 -10.82 23.61
N PHE A 353 23.97 -10.82 23.91
CA PHE A 353 24.75 -12.06 24.06
C PHE A 353 24.30 -12.92 25.26
N SER A 354 24.02 -12.30 26.40
CA SER A 354 23.53 -13.00 27.59
C SER A 354 22.12 -13.53 27.36
N ALA A 355 21.24 -12.72 26.73
CA ALA A 355 19.89 -13.12 26.38
C ALA A 355 19.88 -14.31 25.39
N PHE A 356 20.75 -14.27 24.36
CA PHE A 356 20.90 -15.35 23.38
C PHE A 356 21.36 -16.66 24.04
N LYS A 357 22.36 -16.62 24.93
CA LYS A 357 22.84 -17.81 25.66
C LYS A 357 21.74 -18.45 26.49
N ARG A 358 20.89 -17.64 27.13
CA ARG A 358 19.81 -18.09 28.01
C ARG A 358 18.59 -18.61 27.23
N ASP A 359 18.32 -18.05 26.06
CA ASP A 359 17.12 -18.30 25.24
C ASP A 359 17.49 -18.36 23.75
N LYS A 360 18.08 -19.49 23.36
CA LYS A 360 18.61 -19.69 22.01
C LYS A 360 17.53 -19.63 20.92
N ILE A 361 16.32 -20.17 21.19
CA ILE A 361 15.24 -20.23 20.19
C ILE A 361 14.74 -18.81 19.87
N THR A 362 14.38 -18.05 20.90
CA THR A 362 13.99 -16.63 20.67
C THR A 362 15.11 -15.83 20.03
N GLY A 363 16.36 -16.07 20.49
CA GLY A 363 17.54 -15.41 19.93
C GLY A 363 17.74 -15.69 18.46
N LEU A 364 17.54 -16.94 18.01
CA LEU A 364 17.63 -17.30 16.58
C LEU A 364 16.60 -16.53 15.75
N PHE A 365 15.35 -16.42 16.20
CA PHE A 365 14.32 -15.69 15.48
C PHE A 365 14.54 -14.17 15.50
N VAL A 366 15.08 -13.62 16.61
CA VAL A 366 15.49 -12.21 16.65
C VAL A 366 16.63 -11.96 15.66
N PHE A 367 17.64 -12.84 15.62
CA PHE A 367 18.73 -12.75 14.65
C PHE A 367 18.23 -12.84 13.20
N ALA A 368 17.30 -13.76 12.91
CA ALA A 368 16.71 -13.87 11.59
C ALA A 368 15.98 -12.57 11.16
N ASN A 369 15.29 -11.88 12.09
CA ASN A 369 14.71 -10.55 11.78
C ASN A 369 15.76 -9.48 11.48
N ILE A 370 16.94 -9.53 12.11
CA ILE A 370 18.05 -8.62 11.80
C ILE A 370 18.61 -8.90 10.41
N VAL A 371 18.77 -10.17 10.04
CA VAL A 371 19.20 -10.57 8.68
C VAL A 371 18.18 -10.12 7.64
N LEU A 372 16.89 -10.30 7.92
CA LEU A 372 15.80 -9.80 7.05
C LEU A 372 15.81 -8.28 6.91
N LEU A 373 16.09 -7.56 8.00
CA LEU A 373 16.25 -6.10 7.93
C LEU A 373 17.37 -5.71 6.97
N ALA A 374 18.54 -6.35 7.06
CA ALA A 374 19.66 -6.08 6.16
C ALA A 374 19.28 -6.38 4.69
N TYR A 375 18.62 -7.53 4.43
CA TYR A 375 18.12 -7.88 3.11
C TYR A 375 17.14 -6.82 2.58
N LYS A 376 16.15 -6.41 3.40
CA LYS A 376 15.14 -5.41 3.02
C LYS A 376 15.75 -4.06 2.70
N LEU A 377 16.74 -3.61 3.48
CA LEU A 377 17.44 -2.34 3.23
C LEU A 377 18.22 -2.40 1.90
N GLY A 378 18.92 -3.49 1.64
CA GLY A 378 19.58 -3.69 0.36
C GLY A 378 18.63 -3.71 -0.83
N TYR A 379 17.50 -4.44 -0.71
CA TYR A 379 16.49 -4.49 -1.77
C TYR A 379 15.76 -3.14 -1.95
N ALA A 380 15.48 -2.43 -0.85
CA ALA A 380 14.88 -1.10 -0.87
C ALA A 380 15.71 -0.08 -1.65
N HIS A 381 17.05 -0.17 -1.55
CA HIS A 381 17.97 0.66 -2.33
C HIS A 381 17.73 0.50 -3.84
N PHE A 382 17.64 -0.73 -4.33
CA PHE A 382 17.37 -0.98 -5.75
C PHE A 382 15.97 -0.52 -6.16
N ILE A 383 14.96 -0.73 -5.30
CA ILE A 383 13.58 -0.26 -5.59
C ILE A 383 13.55 1.27 -5.74
N ILE A 384 14.21 2.01 -4.86
CA ILE A 384 14.18 3.47 -4.94
C ILE A 384 14.95 3.96 -6.17
N THR A 385 16.15 3.45 -6.40
CA THR A 385 17.02 3.91 -7.48
C THR A 385 16.49 3.55 -8.87
N CYS A 386 16.04 2.30 -9.07
CA CYS A 386 15.50 1.87 -10.36
C CYS A 386 14.02 2.23 -10.51
N GLY A 387 13.23 2.18 -9.42
CA GLY A 387 11.78 2.38 -9.52
C GLY A 387 11.40 3.79 -9.96
N SER A 388 12.04 4.83 -9.43
CA SER A 388 11.78 6.21 -9.88
C SER A 388 12.15 6.39 -11.36
N ALA A 389 13.29 5.85 -11.80
CA ALA A 389 13.69 5.87 -13.20
C ALA A 389 12.67 5.14 -14.10
N ASN A 390 12.22 3.94 -13.67
CA ASN A 390 11.23 3.15 -14.41
C ASN A 390 9.94 3.94 -14.64
N VAL A 391 9.35 4.52 -13.59
CA VAL A 391 8.11 5.34 -13.71
C VAL A 391 8.37 6.59 -14.55
N TYR A 392 9.53 7.24 -14.39
CA TYR A 392 9.88 8.40 -15.19
C TYR A 392 10.01 8.08 -16.69
N GLU A 393 10.71 6.99 -17.00
CA GLU A 393 11.03 6.58 -18.37
C GLU A 393 9.82 6.00 -19.12
N GLN A 394 8.81 5.50 -18.42
CA GLN A 394 7.63 4.92 -19.08
C GLN A 394 6.36 5.72 -18.83
N GLN A 395 5.84 5.80 -17.59
CA GLN A 395 4.56 6.45 -17.31
C GLN A 395 4.61 7.96 -17.51
N ILE A 396 5.67 8.64 -17.00
CA ILE A 396 5.79 10.09 -17.16
C ILE A 396 6.06 10.47 -18.61
N GLN A 397 6.90 9.71 -19.33
CA GLN A 397 7.12 9.97 -20.76
C GLN A 397 5.85 9.76 -21.58
N SER A 398 5.08 8.71 -21.31
CA SER A 398 3.77 8.48 -21.94
C SER A 398 2.78 9.60 -21.67
N ALA A 399 2.71 10.06 -20.41
CA ALA A 399 1.86 11.19 -20.03
C ALA A 399 2.28 12.49 -20.75
N ARG A 400 3.58 12.78 -20.85
CA ARG A 400 4.10 13.95 -21.60
C ARG A 400 3.78 13.88 -23.08
N PHE A 401 3.96 12.70 -23.70
CA PHE A 401 3.59 12.47 -25.09
C PHE A 401 2.10 12.69 -25.33
N LEU A 402 1.24 12.13 -24.49
CA LEU A 402 -0.21 12.33 -24.59
C LEU A 402 -0.59 13.80 -24.37
N LYS A 403 0.04 14.47 -23.41
CA LYS A 403 -0.22 15.89 -23.15
C LYS A 403 0.13 16.79 -24.33
N GLU A 404 1.20 16.48 -25.04
CA GLU A 404 1.68 17.29 -26.16
C GLU A 404 0.81 17.12 -27.42
N TYR A 405 0.36 15.88 -27.72
CA TYR A 405 -0.30 15.60 -28.98
C TYR A 405 -1.77 15.16 -28.85
N TYR A 406 -2.19 14.69 -27.67
CA TYR A 406 -3.50 14.02 -27.49
C TYR A 406 -4.21 14.42 -26.19
N ASN A 407 -3.96 15.63 -25.64
CA ASN A 407 -4.44 16.03 -24.31
C ASN A 407 -5.95 15.86 -24.11
N ASP A 408 -6.76 16.25 -25.09
CA ASP A 408 -8.24 16.18 -25.02
C ASP A 408 -8.82 14.98 -25.79
N SER A 409 -7.98 14.00 -26.08
CA SER A 409 -8.37 12.84 -26.88
C SER A 409 -8.94 11.72 -26.04
N LYS A 410 -9.69 10.82 -26.68
CA LYS A 410 -10.12 9.54 -26.11
C LYS A 410 -8.99 8.52 -26.25
N VAL A 411 -8.50 8.02 -25.11
CA VAL A 411 -7.33 7.12 -25.02
C VAL A 411 -7.68 5.88 -24.22
N VAL A 412 -7.26 4.72 -24.70
CA VAL A 412 -7.35 3.46 -23.95
C VAL A 412 -6.02 3.19 -23.27
N ALA A 413 -6.02 2.81 -22.00
CA ALA A 413 -4.78 2.51 -21.27
C ALA A 413 -4.97 1.47 -20.17
N ASN A 414 -3.87 1.03 -19.56
CA ASN A 414 -3.86 0.11 -18.41
C ASN A 414 -3.12 0.65 -17.18
N ASP A 415 -2.04 1.38 -17.34
CA ASP A 415 -1.41 2.15 -16.28
C ASP A 415 -1.93 3.58 -16.36
N ILE A 416 -2.81 3.92 -15.43
CA ILE A 416 -3.70 5.07 -15.58
C ILE A 416 -3.33 6.26 -14.69
N GLY A 417 -2.37 6.12 -13.78
CA GLY A 417 -2.07 7.14 -12.79
C GLY A 417 -1.44 8.40 -13.39
N ALA A 418 -0.21 8.31 -13.91
CA ALA A 418 0.50 9.46 -14.46
C ALA A 418 -0.23 10.07 -15.65
N ILE A 419 -0.74 9.24 -16.56
CA ILE A 419 -1.45 9.75 -17.73
C ILE A 419 -2.71 10.53 -17.34
N SER A 420 -3.49 10.09 -16.36
CA SER A 420 -4.68 10.82 -15.89
C SER A 420 -4.32 12.07 -15.08
N TYR A 421 -3.21 12.05 -14.34
CA TYR A 421 -2.82 13.20 -13.53
C TYR A 421 -2.30 14.36 -14.37
N PHE A 422 -1.49 14.08 -15.40
CA PHE A 422 -0.81 15.10 -16.20
C PHE A 422 -1.57 15.52 -17.46
N THR A 423 -2.65 14.83 -17.83
CA THR A 423 -3.46 15.11 -19.02
C THR A 423 -4.94 15.28 -18.69
N ASP A 424 -5.70 15.74 -19.67
CA ASP A 424 -7.16 15.89 -19.61
C ASP A 424 -7.85 14.91 -20.58
N ILE A 425 -7.26 13.74 -20.84
CA ILE A 425 -7.80 12.71 -21.72
C ILE A 425 -9.12 12.12 -21.22
N HIS A 426 -9.96 11.67 -22.18
CA HIS A 426 -11.07 10.76 -21.89
C HIS A 426 -10.54 9.31 -21.86
N LEU A 427 -10.38 8.78 -20.68
CA LEU A 427 -9.75 7.48 -20.46
C LEU A 427 -10.75 6.33 -20.53
N LEU A 428 -10.38 5.26 -21.23
CA LEU A 428 -10.91 3.90 -21.01
C LEU A 428 -9.79 3.04 -20.42
N ASP A 429 -9.96 2.66 -19.18
CA ASP A 429 -9.06 1.73 -18.49
C ASP A 429 -9.51 0.29 -18.73
N PHE A 430 -8.82 -0.44 -19.60
CA PHE A 430 -9.19 -1.82 -19.91
C PHE A 430 -8.86 -2.83 -18.81
N MET A 431 -8.19 -2.39 -17.74
CA MET A 431 -8.05 -3.17 -16.50
C MET A 431 -9.24 -3.01 -15.56
N GLY A 432 -10.09 -2.00 -15.79
CA GLY A 432 -11.32 -1.77 -15.04
C GLY A 432 -11.16 -1.01 -13.73
N LEU A 433 -9.96 -0.58 -13.39
CA LEU A 433 -9.75 0.18 -12.15
C LEU A 433 -10.39 1.56 -12.23
N GLY A 434 -10.25 2.23 -13.39
CA GLY A 434 -10.75 3.58 -13.66
C GLY A 434 -12.01 3.63 -14.52
N SER A 435 -12.51 2.51 -15.03
CA SER A 435 -13.64 2.43 -15.96
C SER A 435 -14.58 1.31 -15.56
N ASP A 436 -15.77 1.69 -15.09
CA ASP A 436 -16.78 0.76 -14.56
C ASP A 436 -17.33 -0.18 -15.64
N GLU A 437 -17.33 0.24 -16.91
CA GLU A 437 -17.75 -0.55 -18.08
C GLU A 437 -16.93 -1.84 -18.25
N ILE A 438 -15.71 -1.85 -17.74
CA ILE A 438 -14.79 -2.98 -17.85
C ILE A 438 -14.90 -3.95 -16.66
N VAL A 439 -15.37 -3.47 -15.51
CA VAL A 439 -15.33 -4.23 -14.25
C VAL A 439 -15.99 -5.60 -14.37
N HIS A 440 -17.14 -5.70 -15.03
CA HIS A 440 -17.89 -6.96 -15.14
C HIS A 440 -17.14 -8.04 -15.95
N PHE A 441 -16.27 -7.66 -16.90
CA PHE A 441 -15.44 -8.61 -17.64
C PHE A 441 -14.27 -9.13 -16.79
N ARG A 442 -13.74 -8.29 -15.90
CA ARG A 442 -12.53 -8.58 -15.12
C ARG A 442 -12.83 -9.16 -13.74
N ALA A 443 -13.98 -8.84 -13.17
CA ALA A 443 -14.35 -9.25 -11.80
C ALA A 443 -14.53 -10.77 -11.64
N ASN A 444 -15.00 -11.47 -12.69
CA ASN A 444 -15.39 -12.88 -12.62
C ASN A 444 -14.47 -13.81 -13.42
N THR A 445 -13.49 -13.28 -14.15
CA THR A 445 -12.64 -14.08 -15.04
C THR A 445 -11.16 -13.89 -14.77
N LYS A 446 -10.42 -15.00 -14.64
CA LYS A 446 -8.96 -14.99 -14.54
C LYS A 446 -8.26 -14.82 -15.89
N LYS A 447 -8.93 -15.16 -16.98
CA LYS A 447 -8.45 -15.05 -18.36
C LYS A 447 -9.43 -14.24 -19.18
N LEU A 448 -8.90 -13.39 -20.04
CA LEU A 448 -9.69 -12.65 -21.01
C LEU A 448 -10.19 -13.61 -22.10
N ASP A 449 -11.42 -13.41 -22.55
CA ASP A 449 -12.06 -14.22 -23.57
C ASP A 449 -12.35 -13.41 -24.84
N ASP A 450 -12.78 -14.09 -25.90
CA ASP A 450 -13.11 -13.43 -27.16
C ASP A 450 -14.24 -12.41 -27.03
N HIS A 451 -15.12 -12.57 -26.04
CA HIS A 451 -16.19 -11.61 -25.76
C HIS A 451 -15.62 -10.29 -25.25
N PHE A 452 -14.62 -10.33 -24.37
CA PHE A 452 -13.93 -9.13 -23.90
C PHE A 452 -13.21 -8.40 -25.04
N TYR A 453 -12.46 -9.11 -25.90
CA TYR A 453 -11.77 -8.48 -27.03
C TYR A 453 -12.75 -7.94 -28.08
N GLY A 454 -13.86 -8.64 -28.30
CA GLY A 454 -14.96 -8.17 -29.14
C GLY A 454 -15.57 -6.87 -28.61
N PHE A 455 -15.88 -6.84 -27.30
CA PHE A 455 -16.37 -5.65 -26.63
C PHE A 455 -15.37 -4.49 -26.74
N LEU A 456 -14.11 -4.72 -26.39
CA LEU A 456 -13.09 -3.67 -26.38
C LEU A 456 -12.86 -3.10 -27.79
N SER A 457 -12.88 -3.98 -28.81
CA SER A 457 -12.79 -3.59 -30.22
C SER A 457 -13.99 -2.73 -30.66
N GLN A 458 -15.21 -3.19 -30.35
CA GLN A 458 -16.44 -2.49 -30.72
C GLN A 458 -16.58 -1.16 -29.97
N TYR A 459 -16.46 -1.20 -28.64
CA TYR A 459 -16.64 -0.04 -27.77
C TYR A 459 -15.62 1.08 -28.08
N SER A 460 -14.35 0.73 -28.28
CA SER A 460 -13.32 1.71 -28.60
C SER A 460 -13.55 2.38 -29.96
N ARG A 461 -14.04 1.64 -30.96
CA ARG A 461 -14.39 2.17 -32.28
C ARG A 461 -15.64 3.05 -32.23
N GLU A 462 -16.76 2.56 -31.66
CA GLU A 462 -18.03 3.29 -31.59
C GLU A 462 -17.92 4.60 -30.81
N ASN A 463 -17.13 4.59 -29.75
CA ASN A 463 -16.87 5.77 -28.93
C ASN A 463 -15.70 6.63 -29.45
N LYS A 464 -15.14 6.30 -30.64
CA LYS A 464 -14.10 7.10 -31.32
C LYS A 464 -12.83 7.30 -30.50
N TYR A 465 -12.36 6.23 -29.83
CA TYR A 465 -11.04 6.26 -29.20
C TYR A 465 -9.96 6.36 -30.28
N LYS A 466 -8.95 7.21 -30.03
CA LYS A 466 -7.91 7.51 -31.01
C LYS A 466 -6.79 6.48 -30.99
N LEU A 467 -6.25 6.21 -29.82
CA LEU A 467 -5.09 5.35 -29.62
C LEU A 467 -5.20 4.56 -28.31
N ALA A 468 -4.38 3.52 -28.19
CA ALA A 468 -4.16 2.80 -26.95
C ALA A 468 -2.69 2.78 -26.56
N ILE A 469 -2.44 2.80 -25.24
CA ILE A 469 -1.13 2.56 -24.63
C ILE A 469 -1.29 1.39 -23.67
N ALA A 470 -0.66 0.25 -24.00
CA ALA A 470 -0.94 -1.00 -23.32
C ALA A 470 0.26 -1.94 -23.19
N TYR A 471 0.28 -2.72 -22.11
CA TYR A 471 1.11 -3.91 -21.99
C TYR A 471 0.43 -5.09 -22.69
N GLU A 472 1.15 -5.83 -23.53
CA GLU A 472 0.59 -6.99 -24.25
C GLU A 472 0.28 -8.17 -23.33
N GLU A 473 1.09 -8.41 -22.29
CA GLU A 473 0.84 -9.45 -21.29
C GLU A 473 -0.51 -9.25 -20.58
N TRP A 474 -0.88 -7.98 -20.32
CA TRP A 474 -2.16 -7.65 -19.67
C TRP A 474 -3.36 -7.79 -20.61
N LEU A 475 -3.09 -7.95 -21.89
CA LEU A 475 -4.05 -8.34 -22.93
C LEU A 475 -3.91 -9.83 -23.29
N ASP A 476 -3.30 -10.67 -22.44
CA ASP A 476 -3.04 -12.09 -22.72
C ASP A 476 -2.43 -12.34 -24.11
N TRP A 477 -1.60 -11.38 -24.61
CA TRP A 477 -0.96 -11.36 -25.93
C TRP A 477 -1.95 -11.31 -27.11
N GLN A 478 -3.22 -10.98 -26.87
CA GLN A 478 -4.25 -10.82 -27.90
C GLN A 478 -4.59 -9.34 -28.06
N THR A 479 -4.58 -8.86 -29.29
CA THR A 479 -4.90 -7.48 -29.62
C THR A 479 -6.31 -7.37 -30.16
N PRO A 480 -7.15 -6.39 -29.72
CA PRO A 480 -8.45 -6.14 -30.34
C PRO A 480 -8.33 -5.88 -31.84
N LYS A 481 -9.28 -6.39 -32.64
CA LYS A 481 -9.18 -6.46 -34.12
C LYS A 481 -8.95 -5.11 -34.81
N ASN A 482 -9.42 -4.01 -34.22
CA ASN A 482 -9.27 -2.66 -34.78
C ASN A 482 -8.02 -1.92 -34.27
N TRP A 483 -7.21 -2.52 -33.38
CA TRP A 483 -6.00 -1.90 -32.88
C TRP A 483 -4.81 -2.29 -33.75
N ARG A 484 -4.16 -1.27 -34.34
CA ARG A 484 -2.94 -1.48 -35.13
C ARG A 484 -1.73 -1.02 -34.33
N LYS A 485 -0.76 -1.90 -34.14
CA LYS A 485 0.53 -1.57 -33.49
C LYS A 485 1.27 -0.51 -34.31
N VAL A 486 1.76 0.54 -33.64
CA VAL A 486 2.52 1.61 -34.27
C VAL A 486 3.96 1.63 -33.77
N ALA A 487 4.14 1.46 -32.45
CA ALA A 487 5.44 1.48 -31.81
C ALA A 487 5.40 0.76 -30.48
N TYR A 488 6.59 0.50 -29.93
CA TYR A 488 6.73 0.18 -28.51
C TYR A 488 7.86 0.99 -27.89
N LEU A 489 7.69 1.29 -26.61
CA LEU A 489 8.68 1.90 -25.72
C LEU A 489 9.35 0.79 -24.92
N GLU A 490 10.67 0.75 -24.89
CA GLU A 490 11.46 -0.16 -24.09
C GLU A 490 12.31 0.64 -23.10
N VAL A 491 12.17 0.32 -21.80
CA VAL A 491 13.00 0.89 -20.74
C VAL A 491 14.34 0.17 -20.70
N SER A 492 15.46 0.88 -20.80
CA SER A 492 16.80 0.29 -20.91
C SER A 492 17.26 -0.38 -19.61
N GLY A 493 16.80 0.13 -18.46
CA GLY A 493 17.20 -0.32 -17.15
C GLY A 493 16.55 -1.63 -16.68
N ARG A 494 16.86 -2.02 -15.43
CA ARG A 494 16.18 -3.12 -14.74
C ARG A 494 14.74 -2.70 -14.42
N ASN A 495 13.76 -3.49 -14.85
CA ASN A 495 12.37 -3.29 -14.43
C ASN A 495 12.14 -3.87 -13.03
N LEU A 496 11.71 -3.03 -12.07
CA LEU A 496 11.38 -3.43 -10.71
C LEU A 496 9.95 -3.07 -10.31
N VAL A 497 9.32 -2.11 -10.99
CA VAL A 497 8.04 -1.53 -10.56
C VAL A 497 6.99 -1.43 -11.65
N LEU A 498 7.35 -1.51 -12.92
CA LEU A 498 6.43 -1.48 -14.05
C LEU A 498 5.74 -2.83 -14.23
N GLY A 499 4.56 -2.83 -14.82
CA GLY A 499 3.88 -4.04 -15.25
C GLY A 499 4.75 -4.85 -16.20
N GLU A 500 5.24 -4.19 -17.27
CA GLU A 500 6.19 -4.76 -18.21
C GLU A 500 7.28 -3.78 -18.65
N LYS A 501 8.36 -4.33 -19.24
CA LYS A 501 9.45 -3.55 -19.80
C LYS A 501 9.07 -2.87 -21.12
N HIS A 502 8.20 -3.49 -21.89
CA HIS A 502 7.72 -3.03 -23.17
C HIS A 502 6.30 -2.45 -23.04
N LEU A 503 6.11 -1.23 -23.47
CA LEU A 503 4.81 -0.56 -23.53
C LEU A 503 4.48 -0.25 -24.98
N PHE A 504 3.39 -0.82 -25.48
CA PHE A 504 2.96 -0.69 -26.87
C PHE A 504 2.02 0.49 -27.08
N ILE A 505 2.20 1.17 -28.22
CA ILE A 505 1.33 2.24 -28.69
C ILE A 505 0.58 1.73 -29.93
N TYR A 506 -0.74 1.83 -29.90
CA TYR A 506 -1.63 1.38 -30.98
C TYR A 506 -2.42 2.56 -31.53
N SER A 507 -2.66 2.60 -32.83
CA SER A 507 -3.75 3.39 -33.39
C SER A 507 -5.03 2.57 -33.38
N ILE A 508 -6.12 3.16 -32.88
CA ILE A 508 -7.47 2.60 -32.92
C ILE A 508 -8.23 3.21 -34.09
N ASP A 509 -8.10 4.53 -34.24
CA ASP A 509 -8.62 5.29 -35.36
C ASP A 509 -7.62 5.20 -36.53
N PRO A 510 -8.05 4.63 -37.69
CA PRO A 510 -7.15 4.53 -38.85
C PRO A 510 -6.66 5.88 -39.39
N GLU A 511 -7.47 6.95 -39.24
CA GLU A 511 -7.13 8.27 -39.74
C GLU A 511 -5.91 8.89 -39.05
N ILE A 512 -5.65 8.50 -37.82
CA ILE A 512 -4.49 9.05 -37.09
C ILE A 512 -3.22 8.20 -37.23
N HIS A 513 -3.26 7.05 -37.92
CA HIS A 513 -2.14 6.09 -37.92
C HIS A 513 -0.81 6.75 -38.33
N ASP A 514 -0.80 7.46 -39.45
CA ASP A 514 0.42 8.09 -39.97
C ASP A 514 0.84 9.30 -39.13
N SER A 515 -0.11 10.11 -38.68
CA SER A 515 0.19 11.24 -37.78
C SER A 515 0.70 10.77 -36.42
N LEU A 516 0.16 9.67 -35.87
CA LEU A 516 0.65 9.07 -34.64
C LEU A 516 2.10 8.59 -34.80
N LYS A 517 2.43 7.95 -35.93
CA LYS A 517 3.79 7.52 -36.25
C LYS A 517 4.76 8.70 -36.38
N GLN A 518 4.30 9.81 -36.98
CA GLN A 518 5.07 11.05 -37.08
C GLN A 518 5.27 11.71 -35.70
N ASN A 519 4.21 11.81 -34.90
CA ASN A 519 4.27 12.37 -33.54
C ASN A 519 5.21 11.58 -32.62
N ILE A 520 5.20 10.23 -32.70
CA ILE A 520 6.12 9.39 -31.94
C ILE A 520 7.57 9.65 -32.34
N LYS A 521 7.87 9.88 -33.65
CA LYS A 521 9.21 10.23 -34.13
C LYS A 521 9.63 11.64 -33.69
N ALA A 522 8.71 12.59 -33.69
CA ALA A 522 8.99 14.00 -33.39
C ALA A 522 9.15 14.26 -31.90
N PHE A 523 8.48 13.47 -31.04
CA PHE A 523 8.53 13.64 -29.61
C PHE A 523 9.92 13.37 -29.05
N LYS A 524 10.38 14.23 -28.17
CA LYS A 524 11.69 14.11 -27.51
C LYS A 524 11.61 13.17 -26.30
N TRP A 525 11.72 11.89 -26.58
CA TRP A 525 11.77 10.86 -25.54
C TRP A 525 13.02 11.01 -24.64
N ASN A 526 12.92 10.52 -23.41
CA ASN A 526 14.08 10.40 -22.55
C ASN A 526 15.14 9.50 -23.18
N LYS A 527 16.42 9.82 -23.01
CA LYS A 527 17.57 9.10 -23.63
C LYS A 527 17.66 7.62 -23.27
N ASN A 528 17.08 7.21 -22.14
CA ASN A 528 17.07 5.80 -21.69
C ASN A 528 15.87 5.01 -22.22
N VAL A 529 14.96 5.68 -22.95
CA VAL A 529 13.80 5.02 -23.58
C VAL A 529 14.12 4.73 -25.04
N LYS A 530 14.16 3.46 -25.37
CA LYS A 530 14.29 3.03 -26.76
C LYS A 530 12.89 2.94 -27.38
N VAL A 531 12.70 3.69 -28.45
CA VAL A 531 11.43 3.68 -29.21
C VAL A 531 11.65 2.94 -30.50
N THR A 532 10.88 1.88 -30.72
CA THR A 532 10.90 1.11 -31.96
C THR A 532 9.57 1.26 -32.68
N LEU A 533 9.62 1.79 -33.90
CA LEU A 533 8.45 1.88 -34.77
C LEU A 533 8.21 0.53 -35.45
N LEU A 534 6.94 0.18 -35.57
CA LEU A 534 6.49 -1.03 -36.24
C LEU A 534 5.94 -0.67 -37.64
N GLU A 535 6.06 -1.60 -38.58
CA GLU A 535 5.61 -1.40 -39.97
C GLU A 535 4.08 -1.45 -40.12
#